data_51b0bc5c2489ba86be73312eeb2a9c87
#
_entry.id   51b0bc5c2489ba86be73312eeb2a9c87
#
_cell.length_a   1.000
_cell.length_b   1.000
_cell.length_c   1.000
_cell.angle_alpha   90.00
_cell.angle_beta   90.00
_cell.angle_gamma   90.00
#
_symmetry.space_group_name_H-M   'P 1'
#
loop_
_entity.id
_entity.type
_entity.pdbx_description
1 polymer ?
#
loop_
_entity_poly.entity_id
_entity_poly.type
_entity_poly.pdbx_seq_one_letter_code
_entity_poly.pdbx_strand_id
1 'polypeptide(L)'
;MVNRWLKEKYWLQLLIGEVNISSLISPTAIIHPSAQVGKNVSIGPYSIIEHDVKIGYNTCIDAHAHIKPYTTIGKDCKIFHGAVLGEIPQDLKYDGEKSQLIIGNATTIREFCTLNRGTQETGKTIIGNHCLLMAYVHVAHDCCVGDHSILSNSVQVGGHVEIGQHVIIGGMTPVHQFCKIGDYSFIGGGYRIVQDVPPYILAMDEPLKYSGLNVIGLRRKNFSTEVRNNLKRAYQLIYQSNLNRSQAVKQIKAEFNSKSDSTSEINNILEFIENSDRGLI
;
A
#
# COMPACT_ATOMS: atom_id res chain seq x y z
N MET A 1 21.39 11.11 3.07
CA MET A 1 21.53 9.78 2.46
C MET A 1 21.12 9.69 0.98
N VAL A 2 20.35 10.64 0.45
CA VAL A 2 19.91 10.67 -0.99
C VAL A 2 21.08 10.87 -1.97
N ASN A 3 22.14 11.56 -1.56
CA ASN A 3 23.27 11.88 -2.45
C ASN A 3 24.23 10.71 -2.77
N ARG A 4 24.20 9.62 -2.02
CA ARG A 4 25.15 8.50 -2.23
C ARG A 4 24.68 7.57 -3.36
N TRP A 5 23.38 7.31 -3.43
CA TRP A 5 22.79 6.43 -4.45
C TRP A 5 22.86 7.05 -5.87
N LEU A 6 22.65 8.39 -5.97
CA LEU A 6 22.83 9.11 -7.22
C LEU A 6 24.30 9.08 -7.69
N LYS A 7 25.27 9.11 -6.79
CA LYS A 7 26.71 9.07 -7.15
C LYS A 7 27.16 7.70 -7.68
N GLU A 8 26.58 6.60 -7.21
CA GLU A 8 26.95 5.25 -7.66
C GLU A 8 26.40 4.90 -9.05
N LYS A 9 25.30 5.49 -9.48
CA LYS A 9 24.74 5.31 -10.84
C LYS A 9 25.53 6.06 -11.94
N TYR A 10 26.42 6.98 -11.58
CA TYR A 10 27.09 7.91 -12.50
C TYR A 10 28.61 7.69 -12.66
N TRP A 11 29.21 6.66 -12.10
CA TRP A 11 30.64 6.44 -12.30
C TRP A 11 31.04 6.14 -13.76
N LEU A 12 30.10 5.73 -14.63
CA LEU A 12 30.29 5.61 -16.07
C LEU A 12 30.42 7.00 -16.77
N GLN A 13 29.96 8.07 -16.14
CA GLN A 13 30.01 9.42 -16.70
C GLN A 13 31.42 10.07 -16.63
N LEU A 14 32.30 9.58 -15.76
CA LEU A 14 33.66 10.08 -15.63
C LEU A 14 34.61 9.67 -16.78
N LEU A 15 34.14 8.76 -17.64
CA LEU A 15 34.94 8.27 -18.78
C LEU A 15 34.64 8.96 -20.13
N ILE A 16 33.58 9.79 -20.22
CA ILE A 16 33.09 10.32 -21.53
C ILE A 16 33.03 11.86 -21.59
N GLY A 17 33.69 12.62 -20.69
CA GLY A 17 33.64 14.08 -20.73
C GLY A 17 32.32 14.68 -20.17
N GLU A 18 32.32 15.98 -19.95
CA GLU A 18 31.20 16.72 -19.32
C GLU A 18 29.85 16.38 -19.95
N VAL A 19 29.09 15.48 -19.26
CA VAL A 19 27.69 15.27 -19.61
C VAL A 19 26.90 16.44 -19.04
N ASN A 20 26.35 17.18 -19.95
CA ASN A 20 25.45 18.30 -19.67
C ASN A 20 24.26 17.75 -18.82
N ILE A 21 24.18 18.11 -17.54
CA ILE A 21 23.14 17.70 -16.58
C ILE A 21 21.74 18.24 -17.01
N SER A 22 21.57 18.68 -18.24
CA SER A 22 20.39 19.40 -18.70
C SER A 22 19.17 18.57 -19.01
N SER A 23 19.21 17.22 -18.95
CA SER A 23 17.95 16.47 -18.99
C SER A 23 18.00 15.24 -18.09
N LEU A 24 17.26 15.31 -17.00
CA LEU A 24 16.94 14.16 -16.15
C LEU A 24 16.02 13.14 -16.88
N ILE A 25 15.58 13.49 -18.09
CA ILE A 25 14.70 12.68 -18.92
C ILE A 25 15.52 12.09 -20.06
N SER A 26 15.49 10.77 -20.19
CA SER A 26 16.18 10.06 -21.27
C SER A 26 15.62 10.47 -22.65
N PRO A 27 16.47 10.68 -23.67
CA PRO A 27 16.01 10.97 -25.03
C PRO A 27 15.21 9.83 -25.68
N THR A 28 15.28 8.61 -25.14
CA THR A 28 14.50 7.47 -25.60
C THR A 28 13.20 7.24 -24.81
N ALA A 29 12.90 8.10 -23.82
CA ALA A 29 11.60 8.07 -23.14
C ALA A 29 10.52 8.69 -24.05
N ILE A 30 9.34 8.10 -24.05
CA ILE A 30 8.17 8.56 -24.80
C ILE A 30 7.23 9.25 -23.83
N ILE A 31 7.02 10.55 -23.98
CA ILE A 31 6.16 11.33 -23.08
C ILE A 31 5.10 12.02 -23.90
N HIS A 32 3.83 11.74 -23.57
CA HIS A 32 2.70 12.38 -24.24
C HIS A 32 2.66 13.90 -23.93
N PRO A 33 2.38 14.76 -24.93
CA PRO A 33 2.40 16.23 -24.73
C PRO A 33 1.44 16.76 -23.64
N SER A 34 0.37 16.04 -23.31
CA SER A 34 -0.56 16.44 -22.23
C SER A 34 -0.10 15.96 -20.84
N ALA A 35 0.96 15.18 -20.74
CA ALA A 35 1.48 14.74 -19.45
C ALA A 35 2.09 15.94 -18.69
N GLN A 36 1.76 16.04 -17.40
CA GLN A 36 2.26 17.07 -16.51
C GLN A 36 3.42 16.52 -15.69
N VAL A 37 4.64 16.87 -16.06
CA VAL A 37 5.86 16.41 -15.40
C VAL A 37 6.40 17.51 -14.50
N GLY A 38 6.50 17.23 -13.21
CA GLY A 38 6.98 18.17 -12.20
C GLY A 38 8.46 18.49 -12.30
N LYS A 39 8.93 19.47 -11.53
CA LYS A 39 10.33 19.87 -11.48
C LYS A 39 11.19 18.74 -10.92
N ASN A 40 12.41 18.59 -11.46
CA ASN A 40 13.41 17.59 -11.05
C ASN A 40 12.92 16.12 -11.16
N VAL A 41 11.94 15.84 -11.98
CA VAL A 41 11.55 14.45 -12.30
C VAL A 41 12.58 13.85 -13.22
N SER A 42 13.02 12.62 -12.92
CA SER A 42 13.88 11.84 -13.82
C SER A 42 13.08 10.70 -14.45
N ILE A 43 13.28 10.47 -15.75
CA ILE A 43 12.61 9.40 -16.51
C ILE A 43 13.66 8.62 -17.30
N GLY A 44 13.77 7.35 -17.00
CA GLY A 44 14.74 6.43 -17.59
C GLY A 44 14.42 6.05 -19.04
N PRO A 45 15.36 5.37 -19.71
CA PRO A 45 15.23 5.02 -21.12
C PRO A 45 14.06 4.06 -21.37
N TYR A 46 13.41 4.23 -22.54
CA TYR A 46 12.30 3.41 -23.01
C TYR A 46 11.07 3.37 -22.08
N SER A 47 10.97 4.32 -21.15
CA SER A 47 9.75 4.49 -20.36
C SER A 47 8.72 5.25 -21.17
N ILE A 48 7.44 4.90 -20.96
CA ILE A 48 6.29 5.48 -21.68
C ILE A 48 5.40 6.19 -20.65
N ILE A 49 5.17 7.48 -20.86
CA ILE A 49 4.24 8.30 -20.07
C ILE A 49 3.09 8.71 -20.98
N GLU A 50 1.91 8.17 -20.73
CA GLU A 50 0.75 8.40 -21.58
C GLU A 50 0.02 9.73 -21.27
N HIS A 51 -1.09 9.98 -21.97
CA HIS A 51 -1.86 11.21 -21.83
C HIS A 51 -2.50 11.35 -20.44
N ASP A 52 -2.74 12.58 -20.00
CA ASP A 52 -3.40 12.91 -18.72
C ASP A 52 -2.71 12.32 -17.45
N VAL A 53 -1.42 12.00 -17.57
CA VAL A 53 -0.58 11.59 -16.45
C VAL A 53 -0.07 12.84 -15.72
N LYS A 54 -0.04 12.78 -14.38
CA LYS A 54 0.54 13.82 -13.52
C LYS A 54 1.65 13.22 -12.66
N ILE A 55 2.84 13.81 -12.66
CA ILE A 55 3.99 13.34 -11.88
C ILE A 55 4.50 14.49 -11.02
N GLY A 56 4.49 14.29 -9.71
CA GLY A 56 4.98 15.25 -8.72
C GLY A 56 6.50 15.43 -8.78
N TYR A 57 6.98 16.55 -8.27
CA TYR A 57 8.40 16.92 -8.31
C TYR A 57 9.30 15.89 -7.59
N ASN A 58 10.61 15.87 -7.99
CA ASN A 58 11.65 14.97 -7.47
C ASN A 58 11.35 13.47 -7.64
N THR A 59 10.29 13.06 -8.37
CA THR A 59 9.99 11.65 -8.60
C THR A 59 10.95 11.06 -9.62
N CYS A 60 11.43 9.84 -9.33
CA CYS A 60 12.31 9.09 -10.22
C CYS A 60 11.57 7.92 -10.83
N ILE A 61 11.56 7.85 -12.17
CA ILE A 61 11.01 6.74 -12.94
C ILE A 61 12.17 6.06 -13.65
N ASP A 62 12.36 4.77 -13.38
CA ASP A 62 13.46 4.00 -13.97
C ASP A 62 13.09 3.52 -15.39
N ALA A 63 14.02 2.81 -16.06
CA ALA A 63 13.86 2.34 -17.44
C ALA A 63 12.64 1.41 -17.62
N HIS A 64 12.04 1.44 -18.82
CA HIS A 64 10.94 0.55 -19.24
C HIS A 64 9.69 0.59 -18.35
N ALA A 65 9.50 1.63 -17.54
CA ALA A 65 8.25 1.81 -16.82
C ALA A 65 7.15 2.32 -17.77
N HIS A 66 5.90 1.88 -17.57
CA HIS A 66 4.78 2.33 -18.36
C HIS A 66 3.73 2.97 -17.46
N ILE A 67 3.54 4.27 -17.59
CA ILE A 67 2.55 5.04 -16.83
C ILE A 67 1.36 5.31 -17.74
N LYS A 68 0.26 4.70 -17.42
CA LYS A 68 -0.98 4.69 -18.21
C LYS A 68 -1.84 5.93 -17.94
N PRO A 69 -2.84 6.22 -18.79
CA PRO A 69 -3.69 7.39 -18.67
C PRO A 69 -4.35 7.54 -17.29
N TYR A 70 -4.63 8.79 -16.90
CA TYR A 70 -5.32 9.15 -15.66
C TYR A 70 -4.61 8.71 -14.38
N THR A 71 -3.29 8.48 -14.47
CA THR A 71 -2.44 8.18 -13.31
C THR A 71 -1.86 9.46 -12.72
N THR A 72 -2.02 9.62 -11.41
CA THR A 72 -1.37 10.68 -10.65
C THR A 72 -0.34 10.07 -9.70
N ILE A 73 0.92 10.49 -9.82
CA ILE A 73 2.03 10.09 -8.95
C ILE A 73 2.44 11.31 -8.11
N GLY A 74 2.52 11.15 -6.81
CA GLY A 74 2.95 12.18 -5.88
C GLY A 74 4.42 12.58 -6.05
N LYS A 75 4.90 13.43 -5.16
CA LYS A 75 6.30 13.90 -5.11
C LYS A 75 7.23 12.88 -4.44
N ASP A 76 8.52 12.97 -4.73
CA ASP A 76 9.58 12.18 -4.08
C ASP A 76 9.40 10.66 -4.22
N CYS A 77 8.61 10.20 -5.21
CA CYS A 77 8.36 8.78 -5.46
C CYS A 77 9.51 8.11 -6.22
N LYS A 78 9.59 6.77 -6.09
CA LYS A 78 10.56 5.96 -6.84
C LYS A 78 9.80 4.83 -7.54
N ILE A 79 9.80 4.87 -8.87
CA ILE A 79 9.17 3.86 -9.72
C ILE A 79 10.29 3.09 -10.41
N PHE A 80 10.38 1.82 -10.13
CA PHE A 80 11.46 0.97 -10.62
C PHE A 80 11.14 0.36 -11.98
N HIS A 81 12.17 -0.25 -12.54
CA HIS A 81 12.17 -0.87 -13.86
C HIS A 81 10.97 -1.78 -14.10
N GLY A 82 10.34 -1.65 -15.27
CA GLY A 82 9.27 -2.52 -15.76
C GLY A 82 7.94 -2.41 -15.00
N ALA A 83 7.78 -1.43 -14.10
CA ALA A 83 6.49 -1.21 -13.44
C ALA A 83 5.44 -0.69 -14.42
N VAL A 84 4.20 -1.20 -14.35
CA VAL A 84 3.03 -0.76 -15.15
C VAL A 84 1.99 -0.18 -14.20
N LEU A 85 1.75 1.13 -14.33
CA LEU A 85 0.92 1.88 -13.38
C LEU A 85 -0.29 2.50 -14.09
N GLY A 86 -1.49 2.16 -13.63
CA GLY A 86 -2.75 2.71 -14.15
C GLY A 86 -3.29 1.96 -15.36
N GLU A 87 -2.92 0.69 -15.54
CA GLU A 87 -3.55 -0.15 -16.57
C GLU A 87 -5.05 -0.32 -16.30
N ILE A 88 -5.81 -0.64 -17.32
CA ILE A 88 -7.25 -0.88 -17.20
C ILE A 88 -7.53 -2.02 -16.21
N PRO A 89 -8.68 -1.98 -15.52
CA PRO A 89 -9.12 -3.07 -14.65
C PRO A 89 -9.15 -4.42 -15.37
N GLN A 90 -8.74 -5.49 -14.68
CA GLN A 90 -8.91 -6.85 -15.13
C GLN A 90 -10.29 -7.37 -14.68
N ASP A 91 -11.33 -6.59 -14.97
CA ASP A 91 -12.73 -6.90 -14.67
C ASP A 91 -13.53 -6.95 -15.98
N LEU A 92 -14.28 -8.04 -16.17
CA LEU A 92 -15.12 -8.22 -17.36
C LEU A 92 -16.27 -7.20 -17.47
N LYS A 93 -16.59 -6.50 -16.38
CA LYS A 93 -17.61 -5.45 -16.36
C LYS A 93 -17.06 -4.09 -16.79
N TYR A 94 -15.74 -3.94 -16.89
CA TYR A 94 -15.13 -2.66 -17.29
C TYR A 94 -15.47 -2.36 -18.75
N ASP A 95 -16.12 -1.22 -19.00
CA ASP A 95 -16.61 -0.80 -20.34
C ASP A 95 -15.88 0.48 -20.86
N GLY A 96 -14.66 0.73 -20.38
CA GLY A 96 -13.86 1.85 -20.85
C GLY A 96 -14.11 3.16 -20.08
N GLU A 97 -14.82 3.13 -18.98
CA GLU A 97 -15.10 4.29 -18.14
C GLU A 97 -13.82 4.98 -17.65
N LYS A 98 -13.91 6.30 -17.46
CA LYS A 98 -12.82 7.13 -16.98
C LYS A 98 -12.63 6.96 -15.49
N SER A 99 -11.57 6.27 -15.10
CA SER A 99 -11.18 6.04 -13.71
C SER A 99 -9.70 6.37 -13.49
N GLN A 100 -9.23 6.37 -12.27
CA GLN A 100 -7.91 6.87 -11.90
C GLN A 100 -7.09 5.85 -11.10
N LEU A 101 -5.76 6.00 -11.21
CA LEU A 101 -4.81 5.52 -10.20
C LEU A 101 -4.17 6.74 -9.52
N ILE A 102 -4.18 6.75 -8.19
CA ILE A 102 -3.58 7.83 -7.39
C ILE A 102 -2.51 7.22 -6.49
N ILE A 103 -1.28 7.70 -6.60
CA ILE A 103 -0.14 7.28 -5.78
C ILE A 103 0.32 8.48 -4.95
N GLY A 104 0.37 8.30 -3.64
CA GLY A 104 0.80 9.31 -2.67
C GLY A 104 2.29 9.62 -2.76
N ASN A 105 2.73 10.51 -1.88
CA ASN A 105 4.11 11.02 -1.87
C ASN A 105 5.10 10.01 -1.27
N ALA A 106 6.36 10.09 -1.68
CA ALA A 106 7.48 9.33 -1.13
C ALA A 106 7.26 7.79 -1.15
N THR A 107 6.37 7.33 -2.02
CA THR A 107 6.07 5.91 -2.21
C THR A 107 7.08 5.27 -3.18
N THR A 108 7.52 4.07 -2.84
CA THR A 108 8.45 3.28 -3.65
C THR A 108 7.72 2.08 -4.24
N ILE A 109 7.72 2.00 -5.57
CA ILE A 109 7.16 0.89 -6.34
C ILE A 109 8.30 0.19 -7.06
N ARG A 110 8.56 -1.05 -6.67
CA ARG A 110 9.67 -1.86 -7.16
C ARG A 110 9.36 -2.47 -8.51
N GLU A 111 10.31 -3.28 -8.96
CA GLU A 111 10.36 -3.85 -10.31
C GLU A 111 9.12 -4.68 -10.63
N PHE A 112 8.61 -4.49 -11.85
CA PHE A 112 7.51 -5.27 -12.43
C PHE A 112 6.21 -5.28 -11.60
N CYS A 113 6.00 -4.28 -10.74
CA CYS A 113 4.71 -4.08 -10.12
C CYS A 113 3.65 -3.71 -11.15
N THR A 114 2.41 -4.16 -10.94
CA THR A 114 1.26 -3.81 -11.78
C THR A 114 0.15 -3.25 -10.91
N LEU A 115 -0.27 -2.01 -11.17
CA LEU A 115 -1.35 -1.34 -10.44
C LEU A 115 -2.44 -0.96 -11.44
N ASN A 116 -3.66 -1.48 -11.24
CA ASN A 116 -4.79 -1.11 -12.06
C ASN A 116 -5.46 0.16 -11.53
N ARG A 117 -6.05 0.96 -12.44
CA ARG A 117 -6.96 2.05 -12.05
C ARG A 117 -8.32 1.50 -11.59
N GLY A 118 -9.17 2.33 -11.00
CA GLY A 118 -10.49 1.92 -10.53
C GLY A 118 -11.48 1.59 -11.65
N THR A 119 -12.66 1.15 -11.25
CA THR A 119 -13.84 1.01 -12.11
C THR A 119 -14.83 2.16 -11.87
N GLN A 120 -16.01 2.10 -12.47
CA GLN A 120 -17.10 3.04 -12.20
C GLN A 120 -17.56 3.02 -10.73
N GLU A 121 -17.35 1.91 -10.02
CA GLU A 121 -17.86 1.73 -8.66
C GLU A 121 -17.24 2.72 -7.66
N THR A 122 -15.90 2.89 -7.68
CA THR A 122 -15.22 3.87 -6.82
C THR A 122 -14.55 5.00 -7.62
N GLY A 123 -14.38 4.82 -8.92
CA GLY A 123 -13.69 5.74 -9.82
C GLY A 123 -12.17 5.76 -9.68
N LYS A 124 -11.59 5.06 -8.70
CA LYS A 124 -10.15 5.15 -8.42
C LYS A 124 -9.58 3.99 -7.63
N THR A 125 -8.30 3.71 -7.86
CA THR A 125 -7.42 2.94 -6.95
C THR A 125 -6.45 3.90 -6.27
N ILE A 126 -6.20 3.72 -4.98
CA ILE A 126 -5.36 4.64 -4.18
C ILE A 126 -4.23 3.86 -3.52
N ILE A 127 -3.00 4.37 -3.69
CA ILE A 127 -1.83 3.97 -2.90
C ILE A 127 -1.41 5.17 -2.06
N GLY A 128 -1.30 5.01 -0.76
CA GLY A 128 -0.96 6.06 0.19
C GLY A 128 0.48 6.59 0.08
N ASN A 129 0.84 7.41 1.04
CA ASN A 129 2.16 8.01 1.16
C ASN A 129 3.16 7.05 1.83
N HIS A 130 4.45 7.18 1.51
CA HIS A 130 5.53 6.42 2.15
C HIS A 130 5.35 4.89 2.08
N CYS A 131 4.59 4.39 1.14
CA CYS A 131 4.40 2.95 0.94
C CYS A 131 5.63 2.31 0.27
N LEU A 132 5.80 1.01 0.50
CA LEU A 132 6.76 0.18 -0.22
C LEU A 132 6.03 -1.01 -0.84
N LEU A 133 5.92 -1.00 -2.17
CA LEU A 133 5.46 -2.14 -2.95
C LEU A 133 6.70 -2.84 -3.52
N MET A 134 7.01 -4.03 -3.02
CA MET A 134 8.20 -4.78 -3.47
C MET A 134 7.95 -5.42 -4.84
N ALA A 135 8.99 -6.02 -5.40
CA ALA A 135 8.93 -6.54 -6.76
C ALA A 135 7.77 -7.53 -6.98
N TYR A 136 7.15 -7.42 -8.17
CA TYR A 136 6.03 -8.26 -8.63
C TYR A 136 4.74 -8.12 -7.82
N VAL A 137 4.57 -7.06 -7.03
CA VAL A 137 3.29 -6.78 -6.38
C VAL A 137 2.25 -6.40 -7.43
N HIS A 138 1.06 -6.99 -7.29
CA HIS A 138 -0.12 -6.59 -8.05
C HIS A 138 -1.16 -5.95 -7.12
N VAL A 139 -1.73 -4.82 -7.53
CA VAL A 139 -2.90 -4.20 -6.89
C VAL A 139 -3.98 -4.03 -7.96
N ALA A 140 -5.10 -4.72 -7.78
CA ALA A 140 -6.24 -4.63 -8.68
C ALA A 140 -7.01 -3.31 -8.47
N HIS A 141 -8.08 -3.17 -9.25
CA HIS A 141 -8.96 -1.99 -9.28
C HIS A 141 -9.66 -1.71 -7.93
N ASP A 142 -10.01 -0.47 -7.70
CA ASP A 142 -10.83 0.00 -6.56
C ASP A 142 -10.23 -0.29 -5.17
N CYS A 143 -8.94 -0.62 -5.11
CA CYS A 143 -8.23 -0.84 -3.86
C CYS A 143 -7.81 0.47 -3.20
N CYS A 144 -7.74 0.46 -1.86
CA CYS A 144 -7.14 1.51 -1.06
C CYS A 144 -6.02 0.94 -0.19
N VAL A 145 -4.79 1.45 -0.35
CA VAL A 145 -3.63 1.09 0.48
C VAL A 145 -3.24 2.30 1.32
N GLY A 146 -3.34 2.17 2.62
CA GLY A 146 -3.02 3.23 3.59
C GLY A 146 -1.54 3.54 3.70
N ASP A 147 -1.24 4.70 4.26
CA ASP A 147 0.10 5.25 4.39
C ASP A 147 1.07 4.29 5.11
N HIS A 148 2.35 4.36 4.72
CA HIS A 148 3.44 3.59 5.34
C HIS A 148 3.30 2.07 5.26
N SER A 149 2.40 1.54 4.42
CA SER A 149 2.20 0.10 4.30
C SER A 149 3.26 -0.54 3.39
N ILE A 150 3.60 -1.78 3.70
CA ILE A 150 4.61 -2.58 2.99
C ILE A 150 3.95 -3.83 2.44
N LEU A 151 3.95 -3.94 1.12
CA LEU A 151 3.55 -5.14 0.39
C LEU A 151 4.81 -5.85 -0.09
N SER A 152 5.13 -7.00 0.49
CA SER A 152 6.37 -7.72 0.16
C SER A 152 6.28 -8.37 -1.23
N ASN A 153 7.39 -8.96 -1.70
CA ASN A 153 7.49 -9.53 -3.05
C ASN A 153 6.30 -10.43 -3.40
N SER A 154 5.74 -10.23 -4.59
CA SER A 154 4.68 -11.08 -5.16
C SER A 154 3.38 -11.12 -4.34
N VAL A 155 3.09 -10.11 -3.52
CA VAL A 155 1.76 -9.95 -2.93
C VAL A 155 0.77 -9.62 -4.05
N GLN A 156 -0.37 -10.32 -4.06
CA GLN A 156 -1.40 -10.20 -5.09
C GLN A 156 -2.70 -9.71 -4.44
N VAL A 157 -3.08 -8.47 -4.70
CA VAL A 157 -4.26 -7.84 -4.08
C VAL A 157 -5.41 -7.83 -5.08
N GLY A 158 -6.49 -8.53 -4.74
CA GLY A 158 -7.75 -8.56 -5.52
C GLY A 158 -8.49 -7.21 -5.46
N GLY A 159 -9.52 -7.05 -6.30
CA GLY A 159 -10.30 -5.80 -6.36
C GLY A 159 -11.00 -5.44 -5.07
N HIS A 160 -11.22 -4.14 -4.85
CA HIS A 160 -11.98 -3.59 -3.70
C HIS A 160 -11.37 -3.92 -2.33
N VAL A 161 -10.09 -4.21 -2.24
CA VAL A 161 -9.41 -4.47 -0.96
C VAL A 161 -9.04 -3.15 -0.29
N GLU A 162 -9.34 -3.05 1.00
CA GLU A 162 -8.96 -1.94 1.85
C GLU A 162 -7.81 -2.37 2.78
N ILE A 163 -6.65 -1.75 2.64
CA ILE A 163 -5.48 -1.98 3.50
C ILE A 163 -5.24 -0.71 4.30
N GLY A 164 -5.25 -0.81 5.61
CA GLY A 164 -4.98 0.29 6.53
C GLY A 164 -3.55 0.80 6.47
N GLN A 165 -3.25 1.78 7.33
CA GLN A 165 -1.90 2.33 7.45
C GLN A 165 -0.95 1.41 8.23
N HIS A 166 0.35 1.52 7.91
CA HIS A 166 1.41 0.76 8.59
C HIS A 166 1.22 -0.77 8.56
N VAL A 167 0.46 -1.28 7.61
CA VAL A 167 0.27 -2.73 7.40
C VAL A 167 1.51 -3.32 6.74
N ILE A 168 1.89 -4.51 7.16
CA ILE A 168 2.93 -5.29 6.49
C ILE A 168 2.34 -6.63 6.04
N ILE A 169 2.37 -6.90 4.74
CA ILE A 169 1.96 -8.17 4.15
C ILE A 169 3.21 -8.91 3.67
N GLY A 170 3.44 -10.10 4.22
CA GLY A 170 4.55 -10.97 3.84
C GLY A 170 4.47 -11.44 2.39
N GLY A 171 5.60 -11.81 1.82
CA GLY A 171 5.70 -12.18 0.40
C GLY A 171 4.84 -13.36 0.00
N MET A 172 4.46 -13.40 -1.29
CA MET A 172 3.66 -14.48 -1.91
C MET A 172 2.28 -14.67 -1.24
N THR A 173 1.70 -13.60 -0.71
CA THR A 173 0.40 -13.61 -0.04
C THR A 173 -0.68 -13.09 -1.00
N PRO A 174 -1.66 -13.93 -1.41
CA PRO A 174 -2.84 -13.47 -2.13
C PRO A 174 -3.89 -12.92 -1.15
N VAL A 175 -4.48 -11.78 -1.53
CA VAL A 175 -5.57 -11.13 -0.80
C VAL A 175 -6.83 -11.22 -1.64
N HIS A 176 -7.87 -11.87 -1.11
CA HIS A 176 -9.15 -12.01 -1.80
C HIS A 176 -9.85 -10.65 -1.90
N GLN A 177 -10.58 -10.45 -3.01
CA GLN A 177 -11.37 -9.23 -3.22
C GLN A 177 -12.31 -8.90 -2.05
N PHE A 178 -12.52 -7.62 -1.80
CA PHE A 178 -13.36 -7.08 -0.72
C PHE A 178 -12.87 -7.37 0.71
N CYS A 179 -11.66 -7.88 0.91
CA CYS A 179 -11.11 -8.02 2.25
C CYS A 179 -10.65 -6.67 2.80
N LYS A 180 -10.82 -6.49 4.10
CA LYS A 180 -10.30 -5.35 4.87
C LYS A 180 -9.14 -5.80 5.75
N ILE A 181 -8.07 -5.03 5.77
CA ILE A 181 -6.87 -5.29 6.59
C ILE A 181 -6.62 -4.06 7.45
N GLY A 182 -6.81 -4.20 8.75
CA GLY A 182 -6.73 -3.09 9.70
C GLY A 182 -5.30 -2.59 9.96
N ASP A 183 -5.23 -1.37 10.43
CA ASP A 183 -3.99 -0.63 10.71
C ASP A 183 -2.99 -1.43 11.55
N TYR A 184 -1.70 -1.24 11.27
CA TYR A 184 -0.60 -1.84 12.05
C TYR A 184 -0.60 -3.37 12.12
N SER A 185 -1.41 -4.06 11.32
CA SER A 185 -1.39 -5.52 11.28
C SER A 185 -0.15 -6.02 10.54
N PHE A 186 0.29 -7.21 10.91
CA PHE A 186 1.36 -7.94 10.25
C PHE A 186 0.85 -9.31 9.81
N ILE A 187 0.92 -9.58 8.52
CA ILE A 187 0.53 -10.87 7.94
C ILE A 187 1.80 -11.63 7.52
N GLY A 188 1.93 -12.85 7.98
CA GLY A 188 3.03 -13.74 7.56
C GLY A 188 3.01 -14.02 6.06
N GLY A 189 4.15 -14.36 5.49
CA GLY A 189 4.26 -14.67 4.05
C GLY A 189 3.67 -16.03 3.69
N GLY A 190 3.10 -16.10 2.48
CA GLY A 190 2.58 -17.35 1.91
C GLY A 190 1.18 -17.78 2.39
N TYR A 191 0.54 -16.99 3.24
CA TYR A 191 -0.80 -17.28 3.75
C TYR A 191 -1.87 -16.55 2.93
N ARG A 192 -3.02 -17.21 2.67
CA ARG A 192 -4.14 -16.59 1.94
C ARG A 192 -4.99 -15.75 2.87
N ILE A 193 -5.29 -14.52 2.45
CA ILE A 193 -6.24 -13.64 3.15
C ILE A 193 -7.60 -13.75 2.44
N VAL A 194 -8.58 -14.38 3.10
CA VAL A 194 -9.94 -14.57 2.56
C VAL A 194 -11.02 -13.96 3.46
N GLN A 195 -10.66 -13.52 4.64
CA GLN A 195 -11.47 -12.84 5.64
C GLN A 195 -10.79 -11.55 6.09
N ASP A 196 -11.51 -10.71 6.81
CA ASP A 196 -10.99 -9.45 7.30
C ASP A 196 -9.97 -9.65 8.42
N VAL A 197 -8.86 -8.93 8.34
CA VAL A 197 -7.76 -8.98 9.31
C VAL A 197 -7.86 -7.75 10.23
N PRO A 198 -8.19 -7.89 11.51
CA PRO A 198 -8.33 -6.74 12.41
C PRO A 198 -7.01 -5.99 12.64
N PRO A 199 -7.07 -4.71 13.09
CA PRO A 199 -5.89 -3.88 13.28
C PRO A 199 -4.97 -4.40 14.42
N TYR A 200 -3.69 -4.03 14.39
CA TYR A 200 -2.67 -4.24 15.44
C TYR A 200 -2.23 -5.69 15.66
N ILE A 201 -2.72 -6.66 14.91
CA ILE A 201 -2.45 -8.08 15.16
C ILE A 201 -1.32 -8.63 14.29
N LEU A 202 -0.79 -9.77 14.74
CA LEU A 202 -0.04 -10.73 13.96
C LEU A 202 -1.01 -11.81 13.46
N ALA A 203 -1.05 -12.02 12.16
CA ALA A 203 -1.86 -13.07 11.53
C ALA A 203 -0.96 -14.07 10.80
N MET A 204 -1.11 -15.35 11.09
CA MET A 204 -0.33 -16.46 10.53
C MET A 204 -1.20 -17.72 10.44
N ASP A 205 -0.67 -18.78 9.87
CA ASP A 205 -1.30 -20.09 9.66
C ASP A 205 -2.17 -20.24 8.40
N GLU A 206 -2.47 -21.48 8.05
CA GLU A 206 -3.39 -21.83 6.96
C GLU A 206 -4.47 -22.79 7.51
N PRO A 207 -5.74 -22.34 7.58
CA PRO A 207 -6.23 -21.01 7.24
C PRO A 207 -5.67 -19.91 8.14
N LEU A 208 -5.63 -18.66 7.60
CA LEU A 208 -5.09 -17.50 8.33
C LEU A 208 -5.81 -17.30 9.66
N LYS A 209 -5.06 -17.09 10.74
CA LYS A 209 -5.60 -16.93 12.11
C LYS A 209 -4.91 -15.81 12.88
N TYR A 210 -5.63 -15.31 13.89
CA TYR A 210 -5.07 -14.46 14.92
C TYR A 210 -3.95 -15.19 15.68
N SER A 211 -2.73 -14.70 15.60
CA SER A 211 -1.53 -15.26 16.26
C SER A 211 -0.97 -14.35 17.36
N GLY A 212 -1.79 -13.42 17.82
CA GLY A 212 -1.42 -12.47 18.87
C GLY A 212 -1.33 -11.03 18.37
N LEU A 213 -0.85 -10.15 19.24
CA LEU A 213 -0.63 -8.74 18.92
C LEU A 213 0.68 -8.58 18.14
N ASN A 214 0.74 -7.65 17.18
CA ASN A 214 1.97 -7.25 16.49
C ASN A 214 2.90 -6.44 17.42
N VAL A 215 3.36 -7.06 18.52
CA VAL A 215 4.12 -6.40 19.58
C VAL A 215 5.37 -5.70 19.08
N ILE A 216 6.10 -6.33 18.15
CA ILE A 216 7.35 -5.77 17.60
C ILE A 216 7.06 -4.53 16.77
N GLY A 217 6.06 -4.59 15.87
CA GLY A 217 5.65 -3.46 15.05
C GLY A 217 5.18 -2.28 15.89
N LEU A 218 4.32 -2.55 16.86
CA LEU A 218 3.77 -1.54 17.76
C LEU A 218 4.86 -0.86 18.62
N ARG A 219 5.84 -1.62 19.15
CA ARG A 219 6.99 -1.05 19.88
C ARG A 219 7.82 -0.13 18.98
N ARG A 220 8.10 -0.53 17.73
CA ARG A 220 8.85 0.30 16.77
C ARG A 220 8.12 1.60 16.41
N LYS A 221 6.81 1.63 16.59
CA LYS A 221 5.95 2.81 16.38
C LYS A 221 5.63 3.55 17.67
N ASN A 222 6.36 3.27 18.74
CA ASN A 222 6.29 3.94 20.04
C ASN A 222 4.93 3.83 20.77
N PHE A 223 4.14 2.79 20.47
CA PHE A 223 2.95 2.49 21.28
C PHE A 223 3.37 2.20 22.73
N SER A 224 2.76 2.86 23.69
CA SER A 224 3.07 2.68 25.11
C SER A 224 2.79 1.25 25.59
N THR A 225 3.37 0.86 26.71
CA THR A 225 3.09 -0.46 27.31
C THR A 225 1.63 -0.58 27.71
N GLU A 226 1.05 0.50 28.19
CA GLU A 226 -0.35 0.56 28.59
C GLU A 226 -1.28 0.32 27.39
N VAL A 227 -1.11 1.07 26.29
CA VAL A 227 -1.88 0.88 25.06
C VAL A 227 -1.77 -0.56 24.56
N ARG A 228 -0.56 -1.13 24.50
CA ARG A 228 -0.38 -2.53 24.08
C ARG A 228 -1.08 -3.54 25.00
N ASN A 229 -1.10 -3.29 26.31
CA ASN A 229 -1.83 -4.14 27.26
C ASN A 229 -3.35 -4.02 27.07
N ASN A 230 -3.86 -2.83 26.81
CA ASN A 230 -5.27 -2.60 26.51
C ASN A 230 -5.69 -3.29 25.20
N LEU A 231 -4.90 -3.16 24.13
CA LEU A 231 -5.10 -3.90 22.89
C LEU A 231 -5.10 -5.41 23.10
N LYS A 232 -4.13 -5.92 23.87
CA LYS A 232 -4.07 -7.35 24.21
C LYS A 232 -5.33 -7.82 24.94
N ARG A 233 -5.81 -7.00 25.90
CA ARG A 233 -7.04 -7.30 26.65
C ARG A 233 -8.27 -7.33 25.75
N ALA A 234 -8.41 -6.36 24.83
CA ALA A 234 -9.49 -6.35 23.85
C ALA A 234 -9.50 -7.62 22.99
N TYR A 235 -8.34 -8.03 22.47
CA TYR A 235 -8.22 -9.24 21.65
C TYR A 235 -8.39 -10.55 22.44
N GLN A 236 -8.08 -10.57 23.73
CA GLN A 236 -8.45 -11.70 24.60
C GLN A 236 -9.97 -11.87 24.71
N LEU A 237 -10.71 -10.77 24.77
CA LEU A 237 -12.18 -10.82 24.78
C LEU A 237 -12.74 -11.32 23.45
N ILE A 238 -12.12 -10.95 22.33
CA ILE A 238 -12.59 -11.34 21.00
C ILE A 238 -12.28 -12.82 20.67
N TYR A 239 -11.04 -13.28 20.96
CA TYR A 239 -10.53 -14.56 20.48
C TYR A 239 -10.29 -15.62 21.54
N GLN A 240 -10.19 -15.26 22.83
CA GLN A 240 -9.80 -16.15 23.90
C GLN A 240 -10.82 -16.23 25.05
N SER A 241 -12.00 -15.66 24.86
CA SER A 241 -13.11 -15.76 25.81
C SER A 241 -14.21 -16.68 25.27
N ASN A 242 -15.16 -17.05 26.13
CA ASN A 242 -16.35 -17.80 25.72
C ASN A 242 -17.49 -16.88 25.20
N LEU A 243 -17.18 -15.60 24.90
CA LEU A 243 -18.14 -14.63 24.40
C LEU A 243 -18.31 -14.77 22.88
N ASN A 244 -19.53 -14.59 22.39
CA ASN A 244 -19.70 -14.33 20.97
C ASN A 244 -19.26 -12.90 20.62
N ARG A 245 -19.12 -12.60 19.32
CA ARG A 245 -18.62 -11.29 18.83
C ARG A 245 -19.38 -10.10 19.44
N SER A 246 -20.70 -10.13 19.44
CA SER A 246 -21.53 -9.03 19.98
C SER A 246 -21.34 -8.85 21.48
N GLN A 247 -21.21 -9.94 22.24
CA GLN A 247 -20.93 -9.91 23.66
C GLN A 247 -19.54 -9.35 23.95
N ALA A 248 -18.52 -9.78 23.18
CA ALA A 248 -17.15 -9.27 23.30
C ALA A 248 -17.09 -7.76 23.04
N VAL A 249 -17.72 -7.27 21.96
CA VAL A 249 -17.83 -5.83 21.65
C VAL A 249 -18.50 -5.07 22.80
N LYS A 250 -19.63 -5.57 23.35
CA LYS A 250 -20.32 -4.94 24.46
C LYS A 250 -19.41 -4.86 25.71
N GLN A 251 -18.67 -5.91 25.98
CA GLN A 251 -17.76 -5.95 27.13
C GLN A 251 -16.56 -5.04 26.95
N ILE A 252 -15.97 -4.96 25.74
CA ILE A 252 -14.90 -4.02 25.43
C ILE A 252 -15.38 -2.58 25.64
N LYS A 253 -16.56 -2.23 25.10
CA LYS A 253 -17.15 -0.90 25.32
C LYS A 253 -17.34 -0.59 26.81
N ALA A 254 -17.82 -1.53 27.62
CA ALA A 254 -17.98 -1.33 29.06
C ALA A 254 -16.65 -1.18 29.82
N GLU A 255 -15.64 -1.99 29.47
CA GLU A 255 -14.35 -2.01 30.16
C GLU A 255 -13.48 -0.76 29.85
N PHE A 256 -13.59 -0.21 28.64
CA PHE A 256 -12.73 0.90 28.17
C PHE A 256 -13.42 2.26 28.10
N ASN A 257 -14.73 2.34 28.41
CA ASN A 257 -15.53 3.59 28.32
C ASN A 257 -15.04 4.72 29.23
N SER A 258 -14.23 4.42 30.26
CA SER A 258 -13.75 5.38 31.26
C SER A 258 -12.24 5.65 31.21
N LYS A 259 -11.50 5.05 30.26
CA LYS A 259 -10.04 5.17 30.17
C LYS A 259 -9.64 6.13 29.05
N SER A 260 -9.07 7.28 29.40
CA SER A 260 -8.72 8.35 28.44
C SER A 260 -7.59 8.03 27.47
N ASP A 261 -6.63 7.16 27.82
CA ASP A 261 -5.33 7.06 27.14
C ASP A 261 -5.22 5.97 26.06
N SER A 262 -6.27 5.19 25.80
CA SER A 262 -6.27 4.16 24.75
C SER A 262 -7.58 4.11 23.96
N THR A 263 -8.34 5.18 24.01
CA THR A 263 -9.70 5.21 23.46
C THR A 263 -9.68 5.18 21.93
N SER A 264 -8.68 5.79 21.29
CA SER A 264 -8.59 5.82 19.81
C SER A 264 -8.30 4.45 19.22
N GLU A 265 -7.37 3.70 19.79
CA GLU A 265 -6.99 2.38 19.28
C GLU A 265 -8.08 1.33 19.54
N ILE A 266 -8.74 1.41 20.71
CA ILE A 266 -9.89 0.54 21.02
C ILE A 266 -11.07 0.87 20.11
N ASN A 267 -11.35 2.15 19.88
CA ASN A 267 -12.38 2.57 18.95
C ASN A 267 -12.11 2.09 17.53
N ASN A 268 -10.86 2.15 17.06
CA ASN A 268 -10.47 1.60 15.77
C ASN A 268 -10.77 0.09 15.67
N ILE A 269 -10.49 -0.70 16.72
CA ILE A 269 -10.87 -2.12 16.74
C ILE A 269 -12.40 -2.28 16.64
N LEU A 270 -13.16 -1.53 17.42
CA LEU A 270 -14.61 -1.62 17.45
C LEU A 270 -15.23 -1.24 16.11
N GLU A 271 -14.78 -0.13 15.53
CA GLU A 271 -15.23 0.35 14.23
C GLU A 271 -14.89 -0.65 13.12
N PHE A 272 -13.68 -1.22 13.14
CA PHE A 272 -13.28 -2.26 12.19
C PHE A 272 -14.20 -3.48 12.26
N ILE A 273 -14.53 -3.95 13.48
CA ILE A 273 -15.42 -5.10 13.69
C ILE A 273 -16.83 -4.80 13.21
N GLU A 274 -17.35 -3.60 13.45
CA GLU A 274 -18.67 -3.17 13.01
C GLU A 274 -18.79 -3.08 11.48
N ASN A 275 -17.70 -2.68 10.82
CA ASN A 275 -17.62 -2.53 9.36
C ASN A 275 -17.08 -3.77 8.63
N SER A 276 -16.90 -4.89 9.32
CA SER A 276 -16.39 -6.12 8.71
C SER A 276 -17.52 -6.88 8.00
N ASP A 277 -17.39 -7.01 6.67
CA ASP A 277 -18.38 -7.66 5.81
C ASP A 277 -18.05 -9.14 5.55
N ARG A 278 -16.74 -9.48 5.51
CA ARG A 278 -16.29 -10.85 5.21
C ARG A 278 -16.07 -11.72 6.45
N GLY A 279 -16.34 -11.19 7.63
CA GLY A 279 -16.02 -11.85 8.90
C GLY A 279 -14.52 -11.76 9.23
N LEU A 280 -14.21 -11.90 10.53
CA LEU A 280 -12.81 -11.85 10.99
C LEU A 280 -12.13 -13.22 10.87
N ILE A 281 -10.83 -13.18 10.63
CA ILE A 281 -9.95 -14.38 10.71
C ILE A 281 -9.98 -15.00 12.09
#